data_034534702d42a674c64688163ea155de
#
_entry.id   034534702d42a674c64688163ea155de
#
_cell.length_a   1.000
_cell.length_b   1.000
_cell.length_c   1.000
_cell.angle_alpha   90.00
_cell.angle_beta   90.00
_cell.angle_gamma   90.00
#
_symmetry.space_group_name_H-M   'P 1'
#
loop_
_entity.id
_entity.type
_entity.pdbx_description
1 polymer ?
#
loop_
_entity_poly.entity_id
_entity_poly.type
_entity_poly.pdbx_seq_one_letter_code
_entity_poly.pdbx_strand_id
1 'polypeptide(L)'
;MHMNRREFLQLLAVAAASGMALDSKSALAGKAPATFYDVPRHGNVSFLHFTDCHAQLTPVWFREPNVNLGVGGSYGKAPHLVGQHLLKQFGIKPGSAEAHAFTYLDFTEAARVYGKVGGFAHLKTLVDKMRAQRPGALLLDGGDTWQGSATSLWTNAQDMVDACIALGVNVMTSHWEAMFGADRMMEIINNDFKKTGMDFVAQNVVTNDFGDQVFKPYVMKEMNGVKVAILGQAFPYTPIANPRYHVPDWSFGIRDDSMQKWVDEARAKGAEAVILLSHNGMDVDLKLATRVTGIDAIFGGHTHDGVPQPVNVKNAKGITLVTNAGSNGKFLGVMDFDVRGGKVQSYKYRLLPVFSNLLPADPAMDAYIKKVRAPYEAKLSEKLAITDDFLYRRGNFNGTWDQLIVDALMEVKGADAAFSPGFRWG
;
A
#
# COMPACT_ATOMS: atom_id res chain seq x y z
N MET A 1 -2.97 -32.83 9.77
CA MET A 1 -3.22 -32.85 11.22
C MET A 1 -4.51 -32.10 11.48
N HIS A 2 -5.59 -32.78 11.77
CA HIS A 2 -6.81 -32.09 12.18
C HIS A 2 -6.58 -31.52 13.58
N MET A 3 -6.49 -30.22 13.68
CA MET A 3 -6.49 -29.54 14.98
C MET A 3 -7.87 -29.77 15.60
N ASN A 4 -7.91 -30.49 16.71
CA ASN A 4 -9.17 -30.75 17.40
C ASN A 4 -9.60 -29.49 18.20
N ARG A 5 -10.88 -29.44 18.57
CA ARG A 5 -11.48 -28.33 19.30
C ARG A 5 -10.70 -27.96 20.58
N ARG A 6 -10.00 -28.89 21.19
CA ARG A 6 -9.21 -28.73 22.39
C ARG A 6 -7.87 -28.03 22.09
N GLU A 7 -7.22 -28.37 20.98
CA GLU A 7 -5.98 -27.74 20.53
C GLU A 7 -6.23 -26.29 20.07
N PHE A 8 -7.36 -26.04 19.41
CA PHE A 8 -7.82 -24.69 19.08
C PHE A 8 -8.07 -23.84 20.34
N LEU A 9 -8.72 -24.43 21.35
CA LEU A 9 -8.96 -23.73 22.62
C LEU A 9 -7.65 -23.51 23.42
N GLN A 10 -6.68 -24.41 23.29
CA GLN A 10 -5.35 -24.22 23.90
C GLN A 10 -4.55 -23.11 23.20
N LEU A 11 -4.62 -23.02 21.87
CA LEU A 11 -4.04 -21.91 21.10
C LEU A 11 -4.71 -20.57 21.43
N LEU A 12 -6.05 -20.56 21.59
CA LEU A 12 -6.78 -19.40 22.07
C LEU A 12 -6.39 -19.03 23.50
N ALA A 13 -6.14 -20.01 24.38
CA ALA A 13 -5.69 -19.76 25.75
C ALA A 13 -4.25 -19.22 25.80
N VAL A 14 -3.37 -19.70 24.93
CA VAL A 14 -2.00 -19.16 24.78
C VAL A 14 -2.04 -17.74 24.18
N ALA A 15 -2.90 -17.48 23.21
CA ALA A 15 -3.12 -16.15 22.68
C ALA A 15 -3.70 -15.19 23.73
N ALA A 16 -4.61 -15.67 24.58
CA ALA A 16 -5.14 -14.91 25.71
C ALA A 16 -4.10 -14.66 26.81
N ALA A 17 -3.25 -15.65 27.11
CA ALA A 17 -2.17 -15.53 28.08
C ALA A 17 -1.03 -14.61 27.63
N SER A 18 -0.88 -14.41 26.31
CA SER A 18 0.04 -13.43 25.70
C SER A 18 -0.48 -11.99 25.68
N GLY A 19 -1.56 -11.69 26.42
CA GLY A 19 -2.15 -10.35 26.50
C GLY A 19 -3.29 -10.11 25.50
N MET A 20 -3.73 -11.12 24.77
CA MET A 20 -4.97 -11.12 24.00
C MET A 20 -6.13 -11.51 24.92
N ALA A 21 -6.50 -10.65 25.87
CA ALA A 21 -7.72 -10.83 26.63
C ALA A 21 -8.90 -10.74 25.67
N LEU A 22 -9.59 -11.84 25.47
CA LEU A 22 -10.96 -11.86 24.93
C LEU A 22 -11.87 -11.30 26.03
N ASP A 23 -11.84 -9.99 26.19
CA ASP A 23 -12.81 -9.33 27.05
C ASP A 23 -14.15 -9.39 26.31
N SER A 24 -15.09 -10.17 26.85
CA SER A 24 -16.42 -10.41 26.31
C SER A 24 -17.36 -9.19 26.36
N LYS A 25 -16.84 -8.03 26.65
CA LYS A 25 -17.49 -6.73 26.40
C LYS A 25 -16.93 -6.17 25.10
N SER A 26 -17.40 -6.69 23.95
CA SER A 26 -17.20 -6.02 22.67
C SER A 26 -17.71 -4.58 22.83
N ALA A 27 -16.78 -3.62 22.74
CA ALA A 27 -17.19 -2.23 22.59
C ALA A 27 -17.95 -2.17 21.25
N LEU A 28 -19.28 -2.01 21.32
CA LEU A 28 -20.11 -1.86 20.13
C LEU A 28 -19.48 -0.78 19.25
N ALA A 29 -19.23 -1.09 17.98
CA ALA A 29 -18.66 -0.15 17.03
C ALA A 29 -19.53 1.13 17.01
N GLY A 30 -18.94 2.25 17.43
CA GLY A 30 -19.63 3.53 17.44
C GLY A 30 -19.75 4.11 16.04
N LYS A 31 -20.78 4.93 15.77
CA LYS A 31 -20.84 5.69 14.51
C LYS A 31 -19.61 6.59 14.40
N ALA A 32 -19.00 6.64 13.21
CA ALA A 32 -17.96 7.63 12.95
C ALA A 32 -18.53 9.04 13.07
N PRO A 33 -17.77 10.02 13.62
CA PRO A 33 -18.20 11.41 13.61
C PRO A 33 -18.44 11.89 12.17
N ALA A 34 -19.44 12.78 11.98
CA ALA A 34 -19.68 13.39 10.66
C ALA A 34 -18.44 14.11 10.11
N THR A 35 -17.55 14.56 11.01
CA THR A 35 -16.28 15.24 10.73
C THR A 35 -15.10 14.27 10.53
N PHE A 36 -15.33 12.97 10.44
CA PHE A 36 -14.26 11.96 10.38
C PHE A 36 -13.24 12.22 9.25
N TYR A 37 -13.72 12.68 8.11
CA TYR A 37 -12.87 13.05 6.97
C TYR A 37 -12.61 14.56 6.86
N ASP A 38 -12.88 15.33 7.90
CA ASP A 38 -12.52 16.74 7.92
C ASP A 38 -11.10 16.89 8.47
N VAL A 39 -10.16 17.03 7.55
CA VAL A 39 -8.73 17.13 7.85
C VAL A 39 -8.26 18.53 7.47
N PRO A 40 -8.16 19.47 8.41
CA PRO A 40 -7.69 20.82 8.13
C PRO A 40 -6.30 20.79 7.50
N ARG A 41 -6.12 21.54 6.41
CA ARG A 41 -4.81 21.73 5.75
C ARG A 41 -3.80 22.31 6.72
N HIS A 42 -2.54 21.89 6.56
CA HIS A 42 -1.38 22.46 7.25
C HIS A 42 -0.32 22.86 6.23
N GLY A 43 0.26 24.06 6.38
CA GLY A 43 1.35 24.52 5.53
C GLY A 43 0.98 24.75 4.06
N ASN A 44 1.95 24.60 3.17
CA ASN A 44 1.88 24.99 1.76
C ASN A 44 2.15 23.87 0.75
N VAL A 45 2.66 22.71 1.19
CA VAL A 45 2.95 21.55 0.33
C VAL A 45 2.16 20.36 0.84
N SER A 46 1.39 19.67 -0.02
CA SER A 46 0.52 18.56 0.37
C SER A 46 0.68 17.37 -0.57
N PHE A 47 0.92 16.21 0.00
CA PHE A 47 0.95 14.93 -0.71
C PHE A 47 -0.20 14.04 -0.25
N LEU A 48 -0.85 13.41 -1.21
CA LEU A 48 -1.78 12.31 -1.03
C LEU A 48 -1.08 11.04 -1.48
N HIS A 49 -1.20 9.95 -0.74
CA HIS A 49 -0.48 8.71 -1.04
C HIS A 49 -1.37 7.49 -0.84
N PHE A 50 -1.35 6.60 -1.82
CA PHE A 50 -1.84 5.23 -1.73
C PHE A 50 -0.84 4.29 -2.39
N THR A 51 -0.96 2.98 -2.13
CA THR A 51 -0.02 1.97 -2.61
C THR A 51 -0.67 0.59 -2.60
N ASP A 52 -0.05 -0.38 -3.28
CA ASP A 52 -0.38 -1.80 -3.19
C ASP A 52 -1.88 -2.09 -3.43
N CYS A 53 -2.47 -1.45 -4.43
CA CYS A 53 -3.90 -1.62 -4.72
C CYS A 53 -4.24 -3.00 -5.28
N HIS A 54 -3.27 -3.70 -5.87
CA HIS A 54 -3.42 -5.05 -6.40
C HIS A 54 -4.67 -5.21 -7.28
N ALA A 55 -4.87 -4.25 -8.17
CA ALA A 55 -5.98 -4.18 -9.11
C ALA A 55 -7.38 -4.32 -8.45
N GLN A 56 -7.52 -3.87 -7.20
CA GLN A 56 -8.75 -3.93 -6.44
C GLN A 56 -9.63 -2.72 -6.75
N LEU A 57 -10.37 -2.75 -7.87
CA LEU A 57 -11.27 -1.67 -8.29
C LEU A 57 -12.51 -1.54 -7.40
N THR A 58 -13.04 -2.68 -6.92
CA THR A 58 -14.26 -2.73 -6.10
C THR A 58 -13.94 -2.81 -4.62
N PRO A 59 -14.79 -2.25 -3.74
CA PRO A 59 -14.58 -2.39 -2.30
C PRO A 59 -14.80 -3.82 -1.82
N VAL A 60 -14.07 -4.24 -0.81
CA VAL A 60 -14.06 -5.61 -0.30
C VAL A 60 -14.31 -5.69 1.20
N TRP A 61 -14.83 -6.83 1.66
CA TRP A 61 -14.77 -7.24 3.05
C TRP A 61 -13.36 -7.77 3.32
N PHE A 62 -12.47 -6.86 3.64
CA PHE A 62 -11.07 -7.21 3.82
C PHE A 62 -10.73 -7.26 5.30
N ARG A 63 -10.26 -8.42 5.72
CA ARG A 63 -9.72 -8.58 7.04
C ARG A 63 -8.67 -9.69 7.04
N GLU A 64 -7.43 -9.28 7.04
CA GLU A 64 -6.33 -10.18 7.37
C GLU A 64 -5.72 -9.74 8.71
N PRO A 65 -5.28 -10.68 9.53
CA PRO A 65 -4.49 -10.36 10.71
C PRO A 65 -3.25 -9.59 10.26
N ASN A 66 -2.91 -8.53 10.97
CA ASN A 66 -1.65 -7.88 10.75
C ASN A 66 -0.53 -8.85 11.12
N VAL A 67 0.33 -9.17 10.15
CA VAL A 67 1.43 -10.15 10.33
C VAL A 67 2.78 -9.47 10.54
N ASN A 68 2.84 -8.15 10.47
CA ASN A 68 4.07 -7.40 10.69
C ASN A 68 4.40 -7.32 12.19
N LEU A 69 4.70 -8.46 12.75
CA LEU A 69 5.11 -8.62 14.14
C LEU A 69 6.61 -8.40 14.26
N GLY A 70 7.00 -7.49 15.14
CA GLY A 70 8.41 -7.29 15.45
C GLY A 70 9.02 -8.52 16.13
N VAL A 71 10.26 -8.85 15.73
CA VAL A 71 11.06 -9.90 16.34
C VAL A 71 12.34 -9.32 16.94
N GLY A 72 12.93 -9.99 17.93
CA GLY A 72 14.15 -9.54 18.58
C GLY A 72 14.03 -8.10 19.11
N GLY A 73 14.90 -7.21 18.67
CA GLY A 73 14.93 -5.81 19.11
C GLY A 73 13.75 -4.95 18.63
N SER A 74 12.97 -5.41 17.66
CA SER A 74 11.77 -4.73 17.14
C SER A 74 10.48 -5.17 17.85
N TYR A 75 10.53 -6.20 18.69
CA TYR A 75 9.36 -6.68 19.41
C TYR A 75 8.73 -5.58 20.27
N GLY A 76 7.42 -5.42 20.13
CA GLY A 76 6.64 -4.42 20.88
C GLY A 76 6.95 -2.97 20.56
N LYS A 77 7.64 -2.68 19.43
CA LYS A 77 7.96 -1.33 18.98
C LYS A 77 7.23 -1.01 17.69
N ALA A 78 6.77 0.25 17.56
CA ALA A 78 6.24 0.74 16.30
C ALA A 78 7.32 0.70 15.19
N PRO A 79 6.96 0.35 13.93
CA PRO A 79 5.60 0.11 13.43
C PRO A 79 5.07 -1.31 13.65
N HIS A 80 5.85 -2.22 14.23
CA HIS A 80 5.56 -3.66 14.35
C HIS A 80 4.59 -3.98 15.51
N LEU A 81 3.50 -3.24 15.56
CA LEU A 81 2.46 -3.39 16.59
C LEU A 81 1.13 -3.81 15.96
N VAL A 82 0.42 -4.72 16.62
CA VAL A 82 -0.85 -5.24 16.15
C VAL A 82 -1.91 -5.24 17.26
N GLY A 83 -3.18 -5.27 16.88
CA GLY A 83 -4.31 -5.43 17.80
C GLY A 83 -4.33 -4.38 18.90
N GLN A 84 -4.56 -4.80 20.14
CA GLN A 84 -4.67 -3.88 21.28
C GLN A 84 -3.38 -3.12 21.58
N HIS A 85 -2.21 -3.70 21.29
CA HIS A 85 -0.93 -3.01 21.48
C HIS A 85 -0.80 -1.81 20.54
N LEU A 86 -1.26 -1.95 19.28
CA LEU A 86 -1.33 -0.84 18.33
C LEU A 86 -2.27 0.26 18.84
N LEU A 87 -3.48 -0.10 19.26
CA LEU A 87 -4.46 0.87 19.77
C LEU A 87 -3.89 1.65 20.96
N LYS A 88 -3.25 0.95 21.91
CA LYS A 88 -2.64 1.57 23.08
C LYS A 88 -1.50 2.51 22.71
N GLN A 89 -0.61 2.10 21.81
CA GLN A 89 0.55 2.89 21.39
C GLN A 89 0.14 4.21 20.74
N PHE A 90 -0.88 4.17 19.87
CA PHE A 90 -1.33 5.35 19.12
C PHE A 90 -2.53 6.08 19.77
N GLY A 91 -2.95 5.66 20.97
CA GLY A 91 -4.07 6.27 21.68
C GLY A 91 -5.42 6.13 20.94
N ILE A 92 -5.57 5.07 20.14
CA ILE A 92 -6.78 4.81 19.36
C ILE A 92 -7.83 4.17 20.26
N LYS A 93 -9.02 4.74 20.28
CA LYS A 93 -10.12 4.25 21.11
C LYS A 93 -10.65 2.92 20.54
N PRO A 94 -10.74 1.85 21.35
CA PRO A 94 -11.39 0.60 20.93
C PRO A 94 -12.83 0.84 20.44
N GLY A 95 -13.28 0.12 19.41
CA GLY A 95 -14.60 0.27 18.80
C GLY A 95 -14.78 1.52 17.93
N SER A 96 -13.73 2.34 17.75
CA SER A 96 -13.75 3.48 16.83
C SER A 96 -13.52 3.08 15.37
N ALA A 97 -13.77 4.00 14.44
CA ALA A 97 -13.49 3.82 13.02
C ALA A 97 -11.98 3.56 12.77
N GLU A 98 -11.12 4.28 13.48
CA GLU A 98 -9.67 4.05 13.42
C GLU A 98 -9.28 2.66 13.95
N ALA A 99 -9.89 2.21 15.06
CA ALA A 99 -9.63 0.87 15.58
C ALA A 99 -10.00 -0.21 14.56
N HIS A 100 -11.12 -0.05 13.86
CA HIS A 100 -11.52 -0.94 12.77
C HIS A 100 -10.58 -0.84 11.56
N ALA A 101 -10.09 0.34 11.24
CA ALA A 101 -9.16 0.53 10.13
C ALA A 101 -7.82 -0.18 10.35
N PHE A 102 -7.27 -0.09 11.56
CA PHE A 102 -5.90 -0.53 11.86
C PHE A 102 -5.80 -1.89 12.56
N THR A 103 -6.92 -2.49 12.96
CA THR A 103 -6.95 -3.79 13.63
C THR A 103 -8.08 -4.67 13.10
N TYR A 104 -8.02 -5.95 13.42
CA TYR A 104 -9.11 -6.91 13.14
C TYR A 104 -10.01 -7.13 14.36
N LEU A 105 -9.81 -6.37 15.43
CA LEU A 105 -10.64 -6.43 16.64
C LEU A 105 -12.06 -6.00 16.30
N ASP A 106 -13.05 -6.73 16.84
CA ASP A 106 -14.48 -6.47 16.65
C ASP A 106 -14.93 -6.36 15.18
N PHE A 107 -14.24 -7.09 14.28
CA PHE A 107 -14.44 -6.98 12.84
C PHE A 107 -15.90 -7.07 12.41
N THR A 108 -16.65 -8.09 12.88
CA THR A 108 -18.02 -8.35 12.41
C THR A 108 -18.95 -7.17 12.69
N GLU A 109 -18.89 -6.63 13.88
CA GLU A 109 -19.76 -5.49 14.28
C GLU A 109 -19.31 -4.20 13.59
N ALA A 110 -18.02 -3.94 13.55
CA ALA A 110 -17.48 -2.75 12.91
C ALA A 110 -17.72 -2.75 11.38
N ALA A 111 -17.59 -3.90 10.71
CA ALA A 111 -17.86 -4.02 9.29
C ALA A 111 -19.33 -3.74 8.94
N ARG A 112 -20.28 -4.08 9.81
CA ARG A 112 -21.70 -3.71 9.61
C ARG A 112 -21.91 -2.19 9.63
N VAL A 113 -21.15 -1.48 10.47
CA VAL A 113 -21.24 -0.02 10.61
C VAL A 113 -20.53 0.69 9.46
N TYR A 114 -19.27 0.34 9.21
CA TYR A 114 -18.39 1.06 8.28
C TYR A 114 -18.44 0.54 6.86
N GLY A 115 -18.96 -0.66 6.63
CA GLY A 115 -19.10 -1.29 5.32
C GLY A 115 -17.80 -1.93 4.81
N LYS A 116 -17.74 -2.13 3.51
CA LYS A 116 -16.55 -2.59 2.81
C LYS A 116 -15.47 -1.52 2.83
N VAL A 117 -14.23 -1.93 2.61
CA VAL A 117 -13.08 -1.02 2.58
C VAL A 117 -12.50 -0.93 1.16
N GLY A 118 -11.87 0.19 0.84
CA GLY A 118 -11.26 0.44 -0.46
C GLY A 118 -12.28 0.67 -1.57
N GLY A 119 -11.88 0.33 -2.78
CA GLY A 119 -12.63 0.58 -4.01
C GLY A 119 -12.34 1.96 -4.59
N PHE A 120 -11.97 2.01 -5.88
CA PHE A 120 -11.52 3.24 -6.54
C PHE A 120 -12.59 4.33 -6.59
N ALA A 121 -13.87 3.97 -6.67
CA ALA A 121 -14.95 4.96 -6.66
C ALA A 121 -15.07 5.68 -5.30
N HIS A 122 -14.86 4.99 -4.19
CA HIS A 122 -14.85 5.59 -2.84
C HIS A 122 -13.53 6.34 -2.59
N LEU A 123 -12.40 5.78 -3.04
CA LEU A 123 -11.09 6.43 -2.96
C LEU A 123 -11.10 7.75 -3.75
N LYS A 124 -11.72 7.78 -4.95
CA LYS A 124 -11.87 9.01 -5.75
C LYS A 124 -12.58 10.12 -4.98
N THR A 125 -13.69 9.80 -4.35
CA THR A 125 -14.42 10.76 -3.50
C THR A 125 -13.55 11.32 -2.38
N LEU A 126 -12.75 10.47 -1.73
CA LEU A 126 -11.85 10.92 -0.67
C LEU A 126 -10.70 11.78 -1.21
N VAL A 127 -10.08 11.37 -2.33
CA VAL A 127 -9.03 12.15 -3.00
C VAL A 127 -9.54 13.53 -3.39
N ASP A 128 -10.71 13.62 -4.00
CA ASP A 128 -11.30 14.90 -4.40
C ASP A 128 -11.64 15.79 -3.21
N LYS A 129 -12.17 15.21 -2.13
CA LYS A 129 -12.42 15.93 -0.87
C LYS A 129 -11.12 16.52 -0.29
N MET A 130 -10.03 15.75 -0.30
CA MET A 130 -8.73 16.22 0.20
C MET A 130 -8.12 17.30 -0.71
N ARG A 131 -8.22 17.14 -2.03
CA ARG A 131 -7.73 18.11 -3.02
C ARG A 131 -8.48 19.44 -2.97
N ALA A 132 -9.79 19.40 -2.75
CA ALA A 132 -10.60 20.63 -2.62
C ALA A 132 -10.08 21.57 -1.52
N GLN A 133 -9.48 21.02 -0.48
CA GLN A 133 -8.88 21.79 0.62
C GLN A 133 -7.38 22.05 0.45
N ARG A 134 -6.73 21.43 -0.55
CA ARG A 134 -5.29 21.42 -0.79
C ARG A 134 -4.96 21.71 -2.26
N PRO A 135 -5.17 22.97 -2.71
CA PRO A 135 -4.83 23.32 -4.08
C PRO A 135 -3.37 22.95 -4.40
N GLY A 136 -3.18 22.27 -5.55
CA GLY A 136 -1.86 21.80 -5.98
C GLY A 136 -1.36 20.51 -5.30
N ALA A 137 -2.18 19.84 -4.49
CA ALA A 137 -1.80 18.57 -3.88
C ALA A 137 -1.50 17.50 -4.92
N LEU A 138 -0.36 16.81 -4.78
CA LEU A 138 0.03 15.70 -5.64
C LEU A 138 -0.43 14.38 -5.05
N LEU A 139 -1.01 13.53 -5.91
CA LEU A 139 -1.37 12.15 -5.58
C LEU A 139 -0.26 11.23 -6.05
N LEU A 140 0.30 10.47 -5.11
CA LEU A 140 1.39 9.52 -5.31
C LEU A 140 0.85 8.09 -5.25
N ASP A 141 1.30 7.25 -6.19
CA ASP A 141 1.02 5.82 -6.24
C ASP A 141 2.31 5.06 -5.95
N GLY A 142 2.36 4.34 -4.83
CA GLY A 142 3.54 3.61 -4.37
C GLY A 142 3.87 2.35 -5.17
N GLY A 143 3.10 1.99 -6.22
CA GLY A 143 3.28 0.77 -7.00
C GLY A 143 2.45 -0.41 -6.47
N ASP A 144 2.61 -1.57 -7.11
CA ASP A 144 1.75 -2.74 -6.91
C ASP A 144 0.26 -2.45 -7.18
N THR A 145 0.01 -1.59 -8.14
CA THR A 145 -1.35 -1.12 -8.42
C THR A 145 -2.00 -1.91 -9.54
N TRP A 146 -1.23 -2.31 -10.57
CA TRP A 146 -1.83 -2.87 -11.79
C TRP A 146 -2.13 -4.37 -11.71
N GLN A 147 -1.47 -5.12 -10.84
CA GLN A 147 -1.56 -6.58 -10.77
C GLN A 147 -2.33 -7.04 -9.52
N GLY A 148 -3.18 -8.06 -9.66
CA GLY A 148 -3.85 -8.72 -8.53
C GLY A 148 -5.29 -9.16 -8.83
N SER A 149 -5.91 -8.78 -9.96
CA SER A 149 -7.25 -9.21 -10.32
C SER A 149 -7.30 -9.89 -11.68
N ALA A 150 -8.33 -10.70 -11.90
CA ALA A 150 -8.56 -11.33 -13.20
C ALA A 150 -8.87 -10.28 -14.29
N THR A 151 -9.59 -9.22 -13.96
CA THR A 151 -9.86 -8.13 -14.92
C THR A 151 -8.57 -7.46 -15.40
N SER A 152 -7.65 -7.18 -14.50
CA SER A 152 -6.37 -6.57 -14.88
C SER A 152 -5.52 -7.52 -15.75
N LEU A 153 -5.51 -8.81 -15.42
CA LEU A 153 -4.85 -9.80 -16.27
C LEU A 153 -5.45 -9.82 -17.68
N TRP A 154 -6.79 -9.82 -17.80
CA TRP A 154 -7.48 -9.93 -19.09
C TRP A 154 -7.46 -8.64 -19.91
N THR A 155 -7.32 -7.49 -19.28
CA THR A 155 -7.17 -6.19 -19.94
C THR A 155 -5.71 -5.78 -20.14
N ASN A 156 -4.76 -6.64 -19.75
CA ASN A 156 -3.33 -6.35 -19.77
C ASN A 156 -3.01 -5.03 -19.06
N ALA A 157 -3.51 -4.89 -17.82
CA ALA A 157 -3.43 -3.75 -16.92
C ALA A 157 -4.19 -2.49 -17.34
N GLN A 158 -4.82 -2.44 -18.52
CA GLN A 158 -5.45 -1.20 -19.01
C GLN A 158 -6.55 -0.69 -18.07
N ASP A 159 -7.29 -1.61 -17.43
CA ASP A 159 -8.32 -1.25 -16.45
C ASP A 159 -7.76 -0.41 -15.28
N MET A 160 -6.60 -0.77 -14.79
CA MET A 160 -5.97 -0.05 -13.68
C MET A 160 -5.27 1.23 -14.13
N VAL A 161 -4.65 1.21 -15.30
CA VAL A 161 -4.03 2.40 -15.91
C VAL A 161 -5.07 3.51 -16.09
N ASP A 162 -6.20 3.19 -16.71
CA ASP A 162 -7.29 4.17 -16.92
C ASP A 162 -7.89 4.63 -15.59
N ALA A 163 -8.03 3.72 -14.61
CA ALA A 163 -8.52 4.06 -13.27
C ALA A 163 -7.57 5.01 -12.53
N CYS A 164 -6.24 4.78 -12.59
CA CYS A 164 -5.23 5.67 -12.00
C CYS A 164 -5.23 7.06 -12.66
N ILE A 165 -5.38 7.11 -13.99
CA ILE A 165 -5.52 8.35 -14.71
C ILE A 165 -6.80 9.11 -14.29
N ALA A 166 -7.93 8.41 -14.20
CA ALA A 166 -9.20 8.99 -13.75
C ALA A 166 -9.17 9.42 -12.28
N LEU A 167 -8.43 8.71 -11.42
CA LEU A 167 -8.17 9.10 -10.04
C LEU A 167 -7.30 10.37 -9.96
N GLY A 168 -6.53 10.63 -11.00
CA GLY A 168 -5.64 11.78 -11.11
C GLY A 168 -4.30 11.57 -10.43
N VAL A 169 -3.72 10.39 -10.54
CA VAL A 169 -2.35 10.10 -10.07
C VAL A 169 -1.36 11.03 -10.80
N ASN A 170 -0.43 11.60 -10.04
CA ASN A 170 0.57 12.50 -10.57
C ASN A 170 1.93 11.83 -10.77
N VAL A 171 2.34 10.96 -9.82
CA VAL A 171 3.62 10.25 -9.86
C VAL A 171 3.44 8.83 -9.35
N MET A 172 4.07 7.87 -10.00
CA MET A 172 4.02 6.44 -9.67
C MET A 172 5.42 5.82 -9.68
N THR A 173 5.62 4.77 -8.88
CA THR A 173 6.73 3.82 -8.96
C THR A 173 6.21 2.39 -9.20
N SER A 174 7.04 1.33 -9.10
CA SER A 174 6.59 -0.02 -9.47
C SER A 174 7.11 -1.17 -8.62
N HIS A 175 6.41 -2.30 -8.79
CA HIS A 175 6.86 -3.65 -8.46
C HIS A 175 6.23 -4.69 -9.40
N TRP A 176 4.98 -5.15 -9.12
CA TRP A 176 4.28 -6.17 -9.91
C TRP A 176 3.81 -5.65 -11.28
N GLU A 177 3.93 -4.37 -11.57
CA GLU A 177 3.79 -3.81 -12.92
C GLU A 177 4.70 -4.52 -13.91
N ALA A 178 5.88 -4.95 -13.44
CA ALA A 178 6.85 -5.73 -14.21
C ALA A 178 6.32 -7.09 -14.72
N MET A 179 5.26 -7.63 -14.11
CA MET A 179 4.61 -8.87 -14.61
C MET A 179 4.01 -8.73 -16.00
N PHE A 180 3.64 -7.53 -16.40
CA PHE A 180 3.10 -7.27 -17.75
C PHE A 180 4.22 -7.16 -18.80
N GLY A 181 5.48 -7.23 -18.37
CA GLY A 181 6.67 -7.15 -19.21
C GLY A 181 7.17 -5.73 -19.49
N ALA A 182 8.45 -5.63 -19.81
CA ALA A 182 9.12 -4.35 -20.07
C ALA A 182 8.44 -3.56 -21.19
N ASP A 183 8.10 -4.21 -22.30
CA ASP A 183 7.49 -3.56 -23.45
C ASP A 183 6.15 -2.93 -23.08
N ARG A 184 5.29 -3.66 -22.35
CA ARG A 184 3.98 -3.14 -21.94
C ARG A 184 4.12 -1.98 -20.95
N MET A 185 5.04 -2.07 -19.98
CA MET A 185 5.33 -0.96 -19.08
C MET A 185 5.74 0.30 -19.85
N MET A 186 6.69 0.15 -20.80
CA MET A 186 7.16 1.27 -21.62
C MET A 186 6.08 1.82 -22.53
N GLU A 187 5.21 0.97 -23.07
CA GLU A 187 4.05 1.40 -23.86
C GLU A 187 3.11 2.30 -23.03
N ILE A 188 2.72 1.87 -21.83
CA ILE A 188 1.85 2.62 -20.92
C ILE A 188 2.50 3.96 -20.54
N ILE A 189 3.77 3.95 -20.15
CA ILE A 189 4.49 5.15 -19.72
C ILE A 189 4.62 6.16 -20.88
N ASN A 190 5.01 5.69 -22.06
CA ASN A 190 5.26 6.55 -23.22
C ASN A 190 3.98 7.05 -23.90
N ASN A 191 2.87 6.31 -23.80
CA ASN A 191 1.62 6.66 -24.44
C ASN A 191 0.60 7.22 -23.46
N ASP A 192 0.18 6.44 -22.45
CA ASP A 192 -0.93 6.80 -21.57
C ASP A 192 -0.52 7.86 -20.56
N PHE A 193 0.61 7.64 -19.83
CA PHE A 193 1.09 8.57 -18.83
C PHE A 193 1.58 9.89 -19.43
N LYS A 194 2.31 9.81 -20.54
CA LYS A 194 2.80 11.01 -21.23
C LYS A 194 1.67 11.93 -21.68
N LYS A 195 0.55 11.37 -22.17
CA LYS A 195 -0.62 12.15 -22.60
C LYS A 195 -1.30 12.89 -21.46
N THR A 196 -1.25 12.33 -20.25
CA THR A 196 -1.92 12.85 -19.06
C THR A 196 -1.00 13.66 -18.14
N GLY A 197 0.32 13.65 -18.42
CA GLY A 197 1.32 14.31 -17.57
C GLY A 197 1.62 13.57 -16.26
N MET A 198 1.21 12.31 -16.16
CA MET A 198 1.58 11.42 -15.08
C MET A 198 3.05 11.00 -15.24
N ASP A 199 3.85 11.10 -14.18
CA ASP A 199 5.24 10.69 -14.20
C ASP A 199 5.43 9.31 -13.57
N PHE A 200 6.36 8.55 -14.16
CA PHE A 200 6.84 7.30 -13.61
C PHE A 200 8.31 7.44 -13.19
N VAL A 201 8.63 7.06 -11.96
CA VAL A 201 9.96 7.27 -11.38
C VAL A 201 10.52 6.01 -10.73
N ALA A 202 11.80 5.69 -11.05
CA ALA A 202 12.54 4.61 -10.39
C ALA A 202 14.05 4.82 -10.60
N GLN A 203 14.75 5.28 -9.56
CA GLN A 203 16.20 5.53 -9.63
C GLN A 203 17.04 4.26 -9.67
N ASN A 204 16.48 3.16 -9.21
CA ASN A 204 17.20 1.90 -9.00
C ASN A 204 17.05 0.89 -10.13
N VAL A 205 16.38 1.26 -11.22
CA VAL A 205 16.23 0.40 -12.40
C VAL A 205 17.15 0.89 -13.51
N VAL A 206 18.11 0.06 -13.86
CA VAL A 206 19.12 0.36 -14.90
C VAL A 206 19.24 -0.79 -15.89
N THR A 207 19.78 -0.51 -17.07
CA THR A 207 20.07 -1.56 -18.06
C THR A 207 21.19 -2.48 -17.58
N ASN A 208 21.16 -3.74 -17.99
CA ASN A 208 22.19 -4.74 -17.60
C ASN A 208 23.54 -4.51 -18.29
N ASP A 209 23.55 -3.90 -19.48
CA ASP A 209 24.74 -3.74 -20.32
C ASP A 209 25.58 -2.53 -19.89
N PHE A 210 25.01 -1.31 -19.93
CA PHE A 210 25.75 -0.08 -19.66
C PHE A 210 25.38 0.58 -18.32
N GLY A 211 24.34 0.09 -17.62
CA GLY A 211 23.87 0.69 -16.38
C GLY A 211 23.12 2.02 -16.59
N ASP A 212 22.57 2.23 -17.79
CA ASP A 212 21.78 3.41 -18.10
C ASP A 212 20.44 3.40 -17.36
N GLN A 213 19.97 4.57 -16.97
CA GLN A 213 18.66 4.72 -16.30
C GLN A 213 17.52 4.30 -17.25
N VAL A 214 16.70 3.33 -16.83
CA VAL A 214 15.49 2.92 -17.58
C VAL A 214 14.38 3.93 -17.41
N PHE A 215 14.21 4.44 -16.20
CA PHE A 215 13.20 5.42 -15.85
C PHE A 215 13.81 6.71 -15.31
N LYS A 216 13.01 7.78 -15.25
CA LYS A 216 13.43 9.00 -14.56
C LYS A 216 13.77 8.65 -13.11
N PRO A 217 14.96 9.01 -12.59
CA PRO A 217 15.29 8.77 -11.18
C PRO A 217 14.45 9.61 -10.24
N TYR A 218 14.08 10.82 -10.66
CA TYR A 218 13.20 11.72 -9.95
C TYR A 218 12.55 12.73 -10.90
N VAL A 219 11.55 13.43 -10.39
CA VAL A 219 10.91 14.59 -11.04
C VAL A 219 10.89 15.78 -10.11
N MET A 220 11.03 16.99 -10.69
CA MET A 220 10.83 18.25 -9.99
C MET A 220 9.42 18.75 -10.24
N LYS A 221 8.72 19.13 -9.20
CA LYS A 221 7.40 19.77 -9.25
C LYS A 221 7.44 21.09 -8.49
N GLU A 222 6.53 21.98 -8.85
CA GLU A 222 6.31 23.22 -8.09
C GLU A 222 4.93 23.15 -7.43
N MET A 223 4.89 23.40 -6.13
CA MET A 223 3.68 23.34 -5.32
C MET A 223 3.56 24.64 -4.51
N ASN A 224 2.63 25.51 -4.91
CA ASN A 224 2.41 26.79 -4.22
C ASN A 224 3.70 27.62 -4.05
N GLY A 225 4.54 27.68 -5.08
CA GLY A 225 5.81 28.39 -5.09
C GLY A 225 6.99 27.65 -4.43
N VAL A 226 6.79 26.40 -3.98
CA VAL A 226 7.84 25.55 -3.39
C VAL A 226 8.29 24.53 -4.42
N LYS A 227 9.59 24.40 -4.64
CA LYS A 227 10.17 23.34 -5.47
C LYS A 227 10.30 22.06 -4.67
N VAL A 228 9.66 21.00 -5.14
CA VAL A 228 9.73 19.67 -4.53
C VAL A 228 10.32 18.66 -5.50
N ALA A 229 11.18 17.78 -5.00
CA ALA A 229 11.67 16.63 -5.75
C ALA A 229 10.98 15.35 -5.27
N ILE A 230 10.53 14.49 -6.21
CA ILE A 230 9.96 13.20 -5.93
C ILE A 230 10.85 12.16 -6.61
N LEU A 231 11.65 11.45 -5.80
CA LEU A 231 12.47 10.34 -6.25
C LEU A 231 11.62 9.06 -6.28
N GLY A 232 11.98 8.12 -7.15
CA GLY A 232 11.34 6.80 -7.21
C GLY A 232 12.28 5.68 -6.80
N GLN A 233 11.71 4.69 -6.13
CA GLN A 233 12.40 3.45 -5.78
C GLN A 233 11.46 2.27 -6.08
N ALA A 234 11.71 1.56 -7.16
CA ALA A 234 11.01 0.32 -7.48
C ALA A 234 11.45 -0.81 -6.54
N PHE A 235 10.64 -1.87 -6.42
CA PHE A 235 10.98 -3.02 -5.59
C PHE A 235 12.35 -3.61 -5.99
N PRO A 236 13.30 -3.71 -5.06
CA PRO A 236 14.69 -4.04 -5.40
C PRO A 236 14.90 -5.49 -5.81
N TYR A 237 13.97 -6.39 -5.45
CA TYR A 237 14.05 -7.81 -5.73
C TYR A 237 13.09 -8.27 -6.83
N THR A 238 12.62 -7.37 -7.67
CA THR A 238 11.72 -7.67 -8.81
C THR A 238 12.19 -8.86 -9.66
N PRO A 239 13.49 -9.04 -10.02
CA PRO A 239 13.93 -10.19 -10.80
C PRO A 239 13.91 -11.53 -10.05
N ILE A 240 13.72 -11.51 -8.73
CA ILE A 240 13.54 -12.71 -7.90
C ILE A 240 12.06 -13.02 -7.74
N ALA A 241 11.25 -11.98 -7.58
CA ALA A 241 9.80 -12.10 -7.41
C ALA A 241 9.07 -12.48 -8.72
N ASN A 242 9.62 -12.07 -9.86
CA ASN A 242 9.08 -12.29 -11.20
C ASN A 242 9.96 -13.24 -12.03
N PRO A 243 9.37 -13.98 -12.98
CA PRO A 243 10.16 -14.64 -14.01
C PRO A 243 11.03 -13.64 -14.77
N ARG A 244 12.32 -13.93 -14.87
CA ARG A 244 13.31 -12.98 -15.42
C ARG A 244 12.98 -12.53 -16.86
N TYR A 245 12.27 -13.34 -17.63
CA TYR A 245 11.90 -13.02 -19.01
C TYR A 245 10.93 -11.83 -19.14
N HIS A 246 10.28 -11.38 -18.06
CA HIS A 246 9.45 -10.18 -18.10
C HIS A 246 10.27 -8.90 -18.22
N VAL A 247 11.45 -8.87 -17.61
CA VAL A 247 12.35 -7.71 -17.59
C VAL A 247 13.80 -8.16 -17.77
N PRO A 248 14.12 -8.83 -18.91
CA PRO A 248 15.39 -9.54 -19.09
C PRO A 248 16.61 -8.60 -19.06
N ASP A 249 16.44 -7.38 -19.54
CA ASP A 249 17.52 -6.41 -19.75
C ASP A 249 17.66 -5.40 -18.60
N TRP A 250 16.84 -5.54 -17.55
CA TRP A 250 16.82 -4.60 -16.43
C TRP A 250 17.46 -5.19 -15.18
N SER A 251 18.21 -4.35 -14.48
CA SER A 251 18.81 -4.61 -13.19
C SER A 251 18.18 -3.73 -12.11
N PHE A 252 17.91 -4.34 -10.97
CA PHE A 252 17.31 -3.71 -9.81
C PHE A 252 18.27 -3.75 -8.62
N GLY A 253 17.89 -3.14 -7.51
CA GLY A 253 18.66 -3.16 -6.27
C GLY A 253 18.21 -2.02 -5.36
N ILE A 254 18.67 -1.97 -4.11
CA ILE A 254 18.38 -0.86 -3.21
C ILE A 254 19.14 0.39 -3.67
N ARG A 255 20.41 0.26 -4.02
CA ARG A 255 21.26 1.32 -4.62
C ARG A 255 21.27 2.61 -3.81
N ASP A 256 21.55 2.52 -2.52
CA ASP A 256 21.54 3.67 -1.59
C ASP A 256 22.57 4.75 -1.97
N ASP A 257 23.74 4.38 -2.52
CA ASP A 257 24.73 5.35 -3.03
C ASP A 257 24.19 6.15 -4.23
N SER A 258 23.52 5.47 -5.17
CA SER A 258 22.84 6.14 -6.28
C SER A 258 21.72 7.05 -5.78
N MET A 259 20.94 6.58 -4.81
CA MET A 259 19.89 7.38 -4.16
C MET A 259 20.45 8.67 -3.57
N GLN A 260 21.58 8.61 -2.82
CA GLN A 260 22.20 9.79 -2.26
C GLN A 260 22.63 10.79 -3.34
N LYS A 261 23.21 10.29 -4.45
CA LYS A 261 23.57 11.14 -5.60
C LYS A 261 22.37 11.90 -6.15
N TRP A 262 21.23 11.24 -6.34
CA TRP A 262 20.04 11.89 -6.88
C TRP A 262 19.38 12.86 -5.89
N VAL A 263 19.43 12.56 -4.59
CA VAL A 263 19.01 13.50 -3.54
C VAL A 263 19.88 14.77 -3.57
N ASP A 264 21.19 14.61 -3.61
CA ASP A 264 22.12 15.76 -3.62
C ASP A 264 21.94 16.59 -4.91
N GLU A 265 21.74 15.95 -6.06
CA GLU A 265 21.46 16.64 -7.32
C GLU A 265 20.13 17.42 -7.26
N ALA A 266 19.06 16.82 -6.74
CA ALA A 266 17.76 17.47 -6.60
C ALA A 266 17.87 18.71 -5.66
N ARG A 267 18.58 18.58 -4.54
CA ARG A 267 18.85 19.70 -3.63
C ARG A 267 19.68 20.80 -4.30
N ALA A 268 20.72 20.45 -5.07
CA ALA A 268 21.53 21.40 -5.83
C ALA A 268 20.71 22.16 -6.90
N LYS A 269 19.67 21.51 -7.47
CA LYS A 269 18.69 22.13 -8.39
C LYS A 269 17.63 22.98 -7.67
N GLY A 270 17.72 23.10 -6.36
CA GLY A 270 16.86 23.98 -5.56
C GLY A 270 15.62 23.30 -5.00
N ALA A 271 15.58 21.96 -4.86
CA ALA A 271 14.50 21.30 -4.15
C ALA A 271 14.48 21.69 -2.68
N GLU A 272 13.37 22.28 -2.24
CA GLU A 272 13.14 22.71 -0.86
C GLU A 272 12.56 21.57 0.00
N ALA A 273 11.84 20.64 -0.62
CA ALA A 273 11.44 19.37 -0.05
C ALA A 273 11.83 18.21 -0.98
N VAL A 274 12.31 17.11 -0.43
CA VAL A 274 12.70 15.91 -1.15
C VAL A 274 11.93 14.72 -0.60
N ILE A 275 11.17 14.09 -1.46
CA ILE A 275 10.30 12.95 -1.14
C ILE A 275 10.82 11.71 -1.87
N LEU A 276 10.85 10.58 -1.19
CA LEU A 276 11.05 9.28 -1.81
C LEU A 276 9.71 8.54 -1.88
N LEU A 277 9.28 8.21 -3.08
CA LEU A 277 8.19 7.29 -3.35
C LEU A 277 8.79 5.89 -3.50
N SER A 278 8.58 5.02 -2.51
CA SER A 278 9.34 3.77 -2.34
C SER A 278 8.46 2.53 -2.35
N HIS A 279 8.95 1.50 -3.03
CA HIS A 279 8.38 0.16 -2.95
C HIS A 279 9.33 -0.87 -2.32
N ASN A 280 10.23 -0.43 -1.43
CA ASN A 280 11.19 -1.32 -0.76
C ASN A 280 10.57 -2.24 0.31
N GLY A 281 9.50 -1.80 0.93
CA GLY A 281 8.97 -2.34 2.18
C GLY A 281 9.44 -1.57 3.41
N MET A 282 8.62 -1.59 4.47
CA MET A 282 8.78 -0.75 5.66
C MET A 282 10.15 -0.91 6.33
N ASP A 283 10.62 -2.14 6.52
CA ASP A 283 11.90 -2.41 7.21
C ASP A 283 13.10 -1.90 6.43
N VAL A 284 13.07 -2.08 5.10
CA VAL A 284 14.12 -1.58 4.21
C VAL A 284 14.12 -0.05 4.18
N ASP A 285 12.95 0.58 4.12
CA ASP A 285 12.82 2.03 4.13
C ASP A 285 13.29 2.65 5.47
N LEU A 286 12.98 2.02 6.61
CA LEU A 286 13.52 2.43 7.90
C LEU A 286 15.06 2.38 7.92
N LYS A 287 15.64 1.32 7.34
CA LYS A 287 17.10 1.19 7.24
C LYS A 287 17.69 2.19 6.25
N LEU A 288 17.08 2.37 5.09
CA LEU A 288 17.49 3.33 4.06
C LEU A 288 17.52 4.76 4.63
N ALA A 289 16.50 5.14 5.39
CA ALA A 289 16.39 6.45 6.04
C ALA A 289 17.55 6.75 7.00
N THR A 290 18.21 5.72 7.57
CA THR A 290 19.42 5.91 8.39
C THR A 290 20.69 6.14 7.56
N ARG A 291 20.69 5.74 6.28
CA ARG A 291 21.87 5.75 5.39
C ARG A 291 21.87 6.92 4.44
N VAL A 292 20.71 7.22 3.83
CA VAL A 292 20.56 8.32 2.87
C VAL A 292 20.09 9.57 3.62
N THR A 293 20.76 10.68 3.37
CA THR A 293 20.49 11.95 4.04
C THR A 293 19.85 12.95 3.08
N GLY A 294 19.06 13.89 3.61
CA GLY A 294 18.44 14.95 2.80
C GLY A 294 17.08 14.58 2.22
N ILE A 295 16.54 13.41 2.54
CA ILE A 295 15.13 13.03 2.28
C ILE A 295 14.27 13.51 3.45
N ASP A 296 13.20 14.26 3.18
CA ASP A 296 12.28 14.74 4.22
C ASP A 296 11.24 13.66 4.60
N ALA A 297 10.71 12.94 3.60
CA ALA A 297 9.80 11.82 3.86
C ALA A 297 9.94 10.70 2.83
N ILE A 298 9.68 9.47 3.30
CA ILE A 298 9.52 8.27 2.49
C ILE A 298 8.05 7.84 2.54
N PHE A 299 7.42 7.78 1.38
CA PHE A 299 6.11 7.18 1.18
C PHE A 299 6.31 5.74 0.69
N GLY A 300 6.21 4.79 1.61
CA GLY A 300 6.54 3.38 1.39
C GLY A 300 5.35 2.53 0.93
N GLY A 301 5.67 1.37 0.37
CA GLY A 301 4.75 0.32 -0.08
C GLY A 301 5.27 -1.07 0.22
N HIS A 302 4.81 -2.08 -0.51
CA HIS A 302 5.23 -3.49 -0.53
C HIS A 302 4.82 -4.32 0.70
N THR A 303 5.06 -3.87 1.92
CA THR A 303 4.75 -4.64 3.12
C THR A 303 3.32 -4.47 3.64
N HIS A 304 2.49 -3.69 2.92
CA HIS A 304 1.07 -3.45 3.22
C HIS A 304 0.81 -2.86 4.61
N ASP A 305 1.80 -2.22 5.22
CA ASP A 305 1.66 -1.65 6.55
C ASP A 305 0.73 -0.43 6.55
N GLY A 306 -0.31 -0.47 7.36
CA GLY A 306 -1.10 0.71 7.68
C GLY A 306 -0.47 1.45 8.86
N VAL A 307 0.37 2.46 8.59
CA VAL A 307 1.12 3.17 9.63
C VAL A 307 0.36 4.43 10.08
N PRO A 308 -0.26 4.44 11.28
CA PRO A 308 -1.11 5.55 11.71
C PRO A 308 -0.37 6.87 11.86
N GLN A 309 0.93 6.83 12.19
CA GLN A 309 1.81 7.98 12.37
C GLN A 309 3.17 7.70 11.73
N PRO A 310 3.84 8.69 11.13
CA PRO A 310 5.17 8.51 10.55
C PRO A 310 6.18 8.05 11.61
N VAL A 311 7.08 7.16 11.21
CA VAL A 311 8.26 6.83 12.03
C VAL A 311 9.34 7.85 11.75
N ASN A 312 9.80 8.52 12.80
CA ASN A 312 10.88 9.51 12.72
C ASN A 312 12.24 8.82 12.77
N VAL A 313 12.93 8.75 11.66
CA VAL A 313 14.25 8.11 11.56
C VAL A 313 15.34 9.17 11.57
N LYS A 314 16.20 9.13 12.59
CA LYS A 314 17.36 10.03 12.67
C LYS A 314 18.50 9.54 11.78
N ASN A 315 19.14 10.46 11.08
CA ASN A 315 20.35 10.23 10.29
C ASN A 315 21.38 11.35 10.52
N ALA A 316 22.48 11.31 9.80
CA ALA A 316 23.60 12.23 10.01
C ALA A 316 23.27 13.73 9.74
N LYS A 317 22.20 14.02 8.97
CA LYS A 317 21.83 15.40 8.60
C LYS A 317 20.45 15.82 9.09
N GLY A 318 19.72 14.97 9.82
CA GLY A 318 18.40 15.33 10.34
C GLY A 318 17.48 14.15 10.61
N ILE A 319 16.21 14.33 10.28
CA ILE A 319 15.16 13.34 10.45
C ILE A 319 14.49 13.09 9.09
N THR A 320 14.30 11.83 8.75
CA THR A 320 13.45 11.38 7.64
C THR A 320 12.18 10.78 8.21
N LEU A 321 11.02 11.18 7.72
CA LEU A 321 9.73 10.60 8.07
C LEU A 321 9.49 9.37 7.21
N VAL A 322 9.11 8.24 7.80
CA VAL A 322 8.78 7.01 7.03
C VAL A 322 7.33 6.63 7.27
N THR A 323 6.55 6.49 6.19
CA THR A 323 5.13 6.13 6.21
C THR A 323 4.86 4.93 5.31
N ASN A 324 3.71 4.29 5.48
CA ASN A 324 3.17 3.31 4.53
C ASN A 324 1.65 3.37 4.58
N ALA A 325 0.99 3.31 3.41
CA ALA A 325 -0.45 3.53 3.27
C ALA A 325 -1.27 2.24 3.12
N GLY A 326 -0.76 1.13 3.63
CA GLY A 326 -1.47 -0.16 3.62
C GLY A 326 -1.54 -0.77 2.22
N SER A 327 -2.73 -1.30 1.86
CA SER A 327 -2.93 -2.00 0.58
C SER A 327 -4.40 -1.96 0.15
N ASN A 328 -4.70 -2.51 -1.05
CA ASN A 328 -6.04 -2.74 -1.59
C ASN A 328 -6.91 -1.47 -1.66
N GLY A 329 -6.31 -0.28 -1.75
CA GLY A 329 -7.03 0.98 -1.73
C GLY A 329 -7.75 1.28 -0.41
N LYS A 330 -7.42 0.57 0.69
CA LYS A 330 -8.05 0.72 2.01
C LYS A 330 -7.78 2.06 2.66
N PHE A 331 -6.68 2.71 2.29
CA PHE A 331 -6.22 3.94 2.92
C PHE A 331 -5.80 5.00 1.91
N LEU A 332 -5.90 6.24 2.36
CA LEU A 332 -5.27 7.41 1.75
C LEU A 332 -4.41 8.11 2.80
N GLY A 333 -3.10 8.12 2.61
CA GLY A 333 -2.17 8.94 3.38
C GLY A 333 -2.31 10.42 2.96
N VAL A 334 -2.42 11.31 3.93
CA VAL A 334 -2.44 12.77 3.71
C VAL A 334 -1.28 13.36 4.50
N MET A 335 -0.30 13.90 3.80
CA MET A 335 0.88 14.55 4.40
C MET A 335 0.93 16.00 3.96
N ASP A 336 0.83 16.88 4.92
CA ASP A 336 0.96 18.31 4.72
C ASP A 336 2.28 18.81 5.34
N PHE A 337 3.05 19.58 4.57
CA PHE A 337 4.28 20.23 5.03
C PHE A 337 4.15 21.75 5.04
N ASP A 338 4.72 22.36 6.05
CA ASP A 338 5.03 23.77 6.07
C ASP A 338 6.49 23.95 5.65
N VAL A 339 6.68 24.40 4.42
CA VAL A 339 8.02 24.60 3.82
C VAL A 339 8.32 26.09 3.75
N ARG A 340 9.37 26.52 4.44
CA ARG A 340 9.84 27.91 4.46
C ARG A 340 11.35 27.98 4.58
N GLY A 341 11.96 28.95 3.86
CA GLY A 341 13.42 29.15 3.89
C GLY A 341 14.18 27.90 3.36
N GLY A 342 13.63 27.24 2.35
CA GLY A 342 14.26 26.08 1.72
C GLY A 342 14.21 24.80 2.55
N LYS A 343 13.35 24.71 3.58
CA LYS A 343 13.27 23.58 4.51
C LYS A 343 11.84 23.28 4.94
N VAL A 344 11.57 22.01 5.23
CA VAL A 344 10.39 21.56 5.95
C VAL A 344 10.52 21.99 7.41
N GLN A 345 9.63 22.88 7.88
CA GLN A 345 9.59 23.39 9.25
C GLN A 345 8.74 22.52 10.16
N SER A 346 7.61 22.03 9.64
CA SER A 346 6.69 21.17 10.37
C SER A 346 5.84 20.36 9.40
N TYR A 347 5.16 19.36 9.93
CA TYR A 347 4.26 18.51 9.15
C TYR A 347 2.99 18.13 9.95
N LYS A 348 1.98 17.73 9.21
CA LYS A 348 0.83 16.97 9.73
C LYS A 348 0.58 15.77 8.85
N TYR A 349 0.24 14.66 9.47
CA TYR A 349 -0.07 13.41 8.78
C TYR A 349 -1.36 12.78 9.28
N ARG A 350 -2.13 12.21 8.38
CA ARG A 350 -3.29 11.35 8.67
C ARG A 350 -3.31 10.20 7.66
N LEU A 351 -3.50 8.99 8.16
CA LEU A 351 -3.82 7.83 7.33
C LEU A 351 -5.34 7.60 7.43
N LEU A 352 -6.06 7.94 6.35
CA LEU A 352 -7.51 7.93 6.29
C LEU A 352 -8.00 6.61 5.70
N PRO A 353 -8.82 5.83 6.43
CA PRO A 353 -9.43 4.63 5.86
C PRO A 353 -10.52 4.98 4.83
N VAL A 354 -10.63 4.17 3.79
CA VAL A 354 -11.67 4.30 2.76
C VAL A 354 -12.82 3.36 3.12
N PHE A 355 -13.85 3.87 3.77
CA PHE A 355 -15.03 3.10 4.18
C PHE A 355 -16.23 3.37 3.26
N SER A 356 -16.77 2.31 2.64
CA SER A 356 -17.86 2.43 1.65
C SER A 356 -19.17 2.98 2.22
N ASN A 357 -19.44 2.80 3.52
CA ASN A 357 -20.62 3.37 4.16
C ASN A 357 -20.45 4.84 4.58
N LEU A 358 -19.23 5.36 4.57
CA LEU A 358 -18.95 6.76 4.97
C LEU A 358 -18.60 7.67 3.80
N LEU A 359 -18.19 7.09 2.67
CA LEU A 359 -17.82 7.80 1.44
C LEU A 359 -18.75 7.32 0.32
N PRO A 360 -19.52 8.21 -0.30
CA PRO A 360 -20.27 7.82 -1.51
C PRO A 360 -19.31 7.43 -2.63
N ALA A 361 -19.72 6.49 -3.48
CA ALA A 361 -18.98 6.18 -4.69
C ALA A 361 -19.02 7.36 -5.66
N ASP A 362 -17.88 7.73 -6.24
CA ASP A 362 -17.84 8.69 -7.33
C ASP A 362 -18.58 8.11 -8.55
N PRO A 363 -19.59 8.81 -9.11
CA PRO A 363 -20.44 8.25 -10.18
C PRO A 363 -19.68 7.93 -11.47
N ALA A 364 -18.68 8.74 -11.83
CA ALA A 364 -17.92 8.54 -13.07
C ALA A 364 -16.99 7.33 -12.93
N MET A 365 -16.29 7.21 -11.82
CA MET A 365 -15.42 6.07 -11.53
C MET A 365 -16.25 4.78 -11.37
N ASP A 366 -17.40 4.82 -10.71
CA ASP A 366 -18.29 3.66 -10.57
C ASP A 366 -18.82 3.19 -11.95
N ALA A 367 -19.21 4.12 -12.82
CA ALA A 367 -19.63 3.80 -14.19
C ALA A 367 -18.48 3.19 -15.01
N TYR A 368 -17.27 3.71 -14.86
CA TYR A 368 -16.08 3.15 -15.48
C TYR A 368 -15.82 1.71 -15.01
N ILE A 369 -15.83 1.46 -13.70
CA ILE A 369 -15.62 0.14 -13.11
C ILE A 369 -16.66 -0.87 -13.62
N LYS A 370 -17.92 -0.48 -13.66
CA LYS A 370 -19.00 -1.31 -14.22
C LYS A 370 -18.77 -1.62 -15.71
N LYS A 371 -18.37 -0.64 -16.48
CA LYS A 371 -18.09 -0.79 -17.91
C LYS A 371 -16.96 -1.78 -18.17
N VAL A 372 -15.83 -1.63 -17.49
CA VAL A 372 -14.64 -2.47 -17.71
C VAL A 372 -14.86 -3.90 -17.23
N ARG A 373 -15.67 -4.11 -16.18
CA ARG A 373 -16.00 -5.44 -15.64
C ARG A 373 -17.11 -6.16 -16.41
N ALA A 374 -18.01 -5.43 -17.09
CA ALA A 374 -19.19 -6.00 -17.74
C ALA A 374 -18.91 -7.21 -18.64
N PRO A 375 -17.86 -7.24 -19.48
CA PRO A 375 -17.56 -8.40 -20.32
C PRO A 375 -17.21 -9.67 -19.53
N TYR A 376 -16.81 -9.52 -18.28
CA TYR A 376 -16.28 -10.60 -17.44
C TYR A 376 -17.20 -10.96 -16.27
N GLU A 377 -18.26 -10.18 -16.03
CA GLU A 377 -19.08 -10.27 -14.81
C GLU A 377 -19.72 -11.65 -14.62
N ALA A 378 -20.21 -12.26 -15.71
CA ALA A 378 -20.78 -13.59 -15.67
C ALA A 378 -19.77 -14.64 -15.14
N LYS A 379 -18.52 -14.56 -15.59
CA LYS A 379 -17.44 -15.44 -15.15
C LYS A 379 -16.97 -15.11 -13.72
N LEU A 380 -16.91 -13.83 -13.36
CA LEU A 380 -16.47 -13.38 -12.04
C LEU A 380 -17.48 -13.69 -10.94
N SER A 381 -18.78 -13.73 -11.28
CA SER A 381 -19.87 -14.03 -10.34
C SER A 381 -20.24 -15.52 -10.29
N GLU A 382 -19.60 -16.37 -11.10
CA GLU A 382 -19.82 -17.81 -11.07
C GLU A 382 -19.49 -18.39 -9.70
N LYS A 383 -20.46 -19.09 -9.12
CA LYS A 383 -20.28 -19.74 -7.84
C LYS A 383 -19.62 -21.11 -8.01
N LEU A 384 -18.35 -21.23 -7.71
CA LEU A 384 -17.58 -22.47 -7.86
C LEU A 384 -17.81 -23.45 -6.71
N ALA A 385 -17.86 -22.96 -5.47
CA ALA A 385 -18.05 -23.77 -4.26
C ALA A 385 -18.58 -22.93 -3.10
N ILE A 386 -19.00 -23.61 -2.05
CA ILE A 386 -19.29 -23.04 -0.73
C ILE A 386 -18.43 -23.80 0.27
N THR A 387 -17.80 -23.10 1.20
CA THR A 387 -17.05 -23.70 2.29
C THR A 387 -17.77 -23.45 3.61
N ASP A 388 -17.72 -24.41 4.51
CA ASP A 388 -18.32 -24.28 5.85
C ASP A 388 -17.45 -23.39 6.75
N ASP A 389 -16.13 -23.44 6.52
CA ASP A 389 -15.14 -22.69 7.28
C ASP A 389 -14.43 -21.65 6.41
N PHE A 390 -13.76 -20.72 7.06
CA PHE A 390 -12.98 -19.69 6.42
C PHE A 390 -11.72 -20.26 5.76
N LEU A 391 -11.53 -20.01 4.48
CA LEU A 391 -10.29 -20.33 3.76
C LEU A 391 -9.29 -19.21 3.97
N TYR A 392 -8.22 -19.52 4.70
CA TYR A 392 -7.22 -18.58 5.13
C TYR A 392 -5.83 -19.00 4.67
N ARG A 393 -5.08 -18.08 4.06
CA ARG A 393 -3.78 -18.36 3.47
C ARG A 393 -2.58 -18.04 4.36
N ARG A 394 -2.71 -17.10 5.27
CA ARG A 394 -1.61 -16.61 6.09
C ARG A 394 -1.55 -17.27 7.45
N GLY A 395 -1.29 -18.57 7.46
CA GLY A 395 -0.94 -19.29 8.68
C GLY A 395 0.57 -19.39 8.84
N ASN A 396 1.08 -19.40 10.09
CA ASN A 396 2.52 -19.60 10.34
C ASN A 396 3.01 -20.99 9.91
N PHE A 397 2.11 -21.96 9.80
CA PHE A 397 2.46 -23.33 9.42
C PHE A 397 1.66 -23.82 8.22
N ASN A 398 0.35 -23.67 8.23
CA ASN A 398 -0.52 -24.12 7.15
C ASN A 398 -1.88 -23.43 7.24
N GLY A 399 -2.17 -22.57 6.28
CA GLY A 399 -3.50 -22.01 6.13
C GLY A 399 -4.46 -23.02 5.48
N THR A 400 -5.75 -22.93 5.77
CA THR A 400 -6.77 -23.81 5.17
C THR A 400 -6.81 -23.66 3.64
N TRP A 401 -6.52 -22.47 3.12
CA TRP A 401 -6.40 -22.24 1.68
C TRP A 401 -5.13 -22.86 1.10
N ASP A 402 -4.01 -22.83 1.82
CA ASP A 402 -2.76 -23.47 1.38
C ASP A 402 -2.91 -24.98 1.34
N GLN A 403 -3.62 -25.56 2.32
CA GLN A 403 -3.91 -27.00 2.30
C GLN A 403 -4.73 -27.39 1.06
N LEU A 404 -5.80 -26.63 0.76
CA LEU A 404 -6.60 -26.87 -0.44
C LEU A 404 -5.75 -26.80 -1.73
N ILE A 405 -4.83 -25.84 -1.82
CA ILE A 405 -3.94 -25.69 -2.97
C ILE A 405 -3.01 -26.91 -3.12
N VAL A 406 -2.35 -27.35 -2.05
CA VAL A 406 -1.44 -28.50 -2.13
C VAL A 406 -2.17 -29.81 -2.40
N ASP A 407 -3.34 -30.01 -1.81
CA ASP A 407 -4.18 -31.18 -2.08
C ASP A 407 -4.62 -31.22 -3.55
N ALA A 408 -5.05 -30.09 -4.10
CA ALA A 408 -5.41 -29.95 -5.51
C ALA A 408 -4.20 -30.20 -6.44
N LEU A 409 -3.01 -29.72 -6.08
CA LEU A 409 -1.80 -29.98 -6.86
C LEU A 409 -1.46 -31.48 -6.87
N MET A 410 -1.53 -32.15 -5.73
CA MET A 410 -1.28 -33.59 -5.63
C MET A 410 -2.28 -34.38 -6.46
N GLU A 411 -3.57 -34.10 -6.33
CA GLU A 411 -4.64 -34.78 -7.06
C GLU A 411 -4.54 -34.57 -8.57
N VAL A 412 -4.49 -33.30 -9.02
CA VAL A 412 -4.53 -32.96 -10.46
C VAL A 412 -3.25 -33.36 -11.19
N LYS A 413 -2.11 -33.35 -10.49
CA LYS A 413 -0.81 -33.69 -11.09
C LYS A 413 -0.35 -35.11 -10.80
N GLY A 414 -1.07 -35.86 -9.95
CA GLY A 414 -0.64 -37.19 -9.51
C GLY A 414 0.72 -37.18 -8.80
N ALA A 415 0.98 -36.14 -8.03
CA ALA A 415 2.27 -35.92 -7.38
C ALA A 415 2.31 -36.59 -6.01
N ASP A 416 3.45 -37.15 -5.62
CA ASP A 416 3.67 -37.73 -4.29
C ASP A 416 3.88 -36.65 -3.22
N ALA A 417 4.28 -35.45 -3.62
CA ALA A 417 4.45 -34.29 -2.75
C ALA A 417 4.16 -32.97 -3.49
N ALA A 418 3.58 -32.01 -2.78
CA ALA A 418 3.32 -30.68 -3.29
C ALA A 418 3.81 -29.59 -2.32
N PHE A 419 4.33 -28.50 -2.88
CA PHE A 419 4.76 -27.33 -2.14
C PHE A 419 4.01 -26.10 -2.64
N SER A 420 3.48 -25.31 -1.72
CA SER A 420 2.94 -23.99 -1.98
C SER A 420 3.58 -23.01 -1.02
N PRO A 421 4.09 -21.85 -1.49
CA PRO A 421 4.65 -20.86 -0.59
C PRO A 421 3.57 -20.40 0.40
N GLY A 422 3.73 -20.72 1.68
CA GLY A 422 2.76 -20.40 2.74
C GLY A 422 2.75 -18.92 3.12
N PHE A 423 3.80 -18.18 2.78
CA PHE A 423 3.93 -16.76 3.05
C PHE A 423 3.82 -15.94 1.77
N ARG A 424 2.81 -15.10 1.69
CA ARG A 424 2.58 -14.20 0.57
C ARG A 424 1.94 -12.91 1.02
N TRP A 425 2.32 -11.82 0.36
CA TRP A 425 1.63 -10.55 0.42
C TRP A 425 0.48 -10.54 -0.60
N GLY A 426 -0.66 -10.08 -0.25
CA GLY A 426 -1.78 -9.89 -1.17
C GLY A 426 -2.94 -10.79 -0.99
#